data_6dda172e4ec38c1d146bb27bdb0ae0b8
#
_entry.id   6dda172e4ec38c1d146bb27bdb0ae0b8
#
_cell.length_a   1.000
_cell.length_b   1.000
_cell.length_c   1.000
_cell.angle_alpha   90.00
_cell.angle_beta   90.00
_cell.angle_gamma   90.00
#
_symmetry.space_group_name_H-M   'P 1'
#
loop_
_entity.id
_entity.type
_entity.pdbx_description
1 polymer ?
#
loop_
_entity_poly.entity_id
_entity_poly.type
_entity_poly.pdbx_seq_one_letter_code
_entity_poly.pdbx_strand_id
1 'polypeptide(L)'
;MVNEPHNSPPLINGAQVPLVVGVTGHRDLVAGEQDLIKSHIRDFFESFQRSFPGLPLQIITPLAEGADRLAAEVADELGIPIVALLPMPRALYQDDFQGESLQEFEEWMRLSEIVELQLLPGTGKGDVAEPGEQRDLQYAQLGAYLAAHSHILLAIWDGKISMAPGGTSHVVQFHQHDVIDLIAAGQHRSPIDFAEDESDLVYHIVCSRREHGLPQESLQVGDTYWLTRDDVTPKTLEMPVRYRVVFQRMAEFNADLTSPAETQ
;
A
#
# COMPACT_ATOMS: atom_id res chain seq x y z
N MET A 1 38.86 3.63 -4.82
CA MET A 1 37.79 2.63 -4.96
C MET A 1 36.61 3.35 -5.56
N VAL A 2 36.26 3.02 -6.77
CA VAL A 2 35.20 3.70 -7.55
C VAL A 2 33.90 3.12 -7.03
N ASN A 3 33.03 3.98 -6.49
CA ASN A 3 31.64 3.62 -6.16
C ASN A 3 30.96 3.16 -7.45
N GLU A 4 30.52 1.92 -7.49
CA GLU A 4 29.59 1.46 -8.53
C GLU A 4 28.30 2.28 -8.43
N PRO A 5 27.69 2.69 -9.54
CA PRO A 5 26.44 3.42 -9.52
C PRO A 5 25.36 2.49 -8.98
N HIS A 6 24.66 2.93 -7.92
CA HIS A 6 23.44 2.30 -7.46
C HIS A 6 22.52 2.11 -8.66
N ASN A 7 22.15 0.88 -8.88
CA ASN A 7 21.28 0.43 -9.95
C ASN A 7 19.96 1.23 -9.91
N SER A 8 19.54 1.67 -11.08
CA SER A 8 18.15 2.14 -11.28
C SER A 8 17.16 1.08 -10.75
N PRO A 9 16.02 1.49 -10.21
CA PRO A 9 15.03 0.54 -9.70
C PRO A 9 14.74 -0.53 -10.75
N PRO A 10 14.53 -1.80 -10.35
CA PRO A 10 14.23 -2.85 -11.28
C PRO A 10 12.95 -2.51 -12.04
N LEU A 11 13.07 -2.28 -13.34
CA LEU A 11 11.94 -2.02 -14.20
C LEU A 11 11.21 -3.35 -14.45
N ILE A 12 9.91 -3.38 -14.18
CA ILE A 12 9.04 -4.44 -14.68
C ILE A 12 9.19 -4.44 -16.20
N ASN A 13 9.46 -5.60 -16.77
CA ASN A 13 9.51 -5.72 -18.23
C ASN A 13 8.19 -5.18 -18.80
N GLY A 14 8.22 -4.12 -19.62
CA GLY A 14 7.07 -3.33 -20.04
C GLY A 14 5.92 -4.09 -20.73
N ALA A 15 6.07 -5.41 -20.90
CA ALA A 15 5.03 -6.30 -21.40
C ALA A 15 4.26 -7.03 -20.29
N GLN A 16 4.76 -7.06 -19.04
CA GLN A 16 4.14 -7.81 -17.94
C GLN A 16 3.21 -6.93 -17.11
N VAL A 17 2.11 -7.53 -16.65
CA VAL A 17 1.16 -6.90 -15.70
C VAL A 17 1.59 -7.26 -14.28
N PRO A 18 2.00 -6.30 -13.44
CA PRO A 18 2.39 -6.58 -12.07
C PRO A 18 1.18 -6.82 -11.16
N LEU A 19 1.39 -7.60 -10.10
CA LEU A 19 0.54 -7.58 -8.93
C LEU A 19 0.94 -6.38 -8.06
N VAL A 20 0.03 -5.42 -7.94
CA VAL A 20 0.26 -4.21 -7.15
C VAL A 20 -0.17 -4.44 -5.71
N VAL A 21 0.75 -4.23 -4.77
CA VAL A 21 0.50 -4.27 -3.33
C VAL A 21 0.55 -2.86 -2.78
N GLY A 22 -0.60 -2.34 -2.34
CA GLY A 22 -0.67 -1.08 -1.62
C GLY A 22 -0.23 -1.27 -0.17
N VAL A 23 0.56 -0.35 0.35
CA VAL A 23 1.02 -0.40 1.74
C VAL A 23 0.35 0.71 2.54
N THR A 24 -0.21 0.35 3.68
CA THR A 24 -0.73 1.30 4.68
C THR A 24 -0.39 0.80 6.08
N GLY A 25 -0.18 1.71 7.01
CA GLY A 25 0.07 1.32 8.39
C GLY A 25 0.40 2.47 9.32
N HIS A 26 0.67 2.12 10.58
CA HIS A 26 0.95 3.13 11.58
C HIS A 26 2.37 3.69 11.44
N ARG A 27 2.48 5.01 11.65
CA ARG A 27 3.77 5.71 11.71
C ARG A 27 4.53 5.45 13.00
N ASP A 28 3.81 5.29 14.11
CA ASP A 28 4.33 5.21 15.48
C ASP A 28 4.48 3.76 16.00
N LEU A 29 5.10 2.90 15.18
CA LEU A 29 5.35 1.51 15.55
C LEU A 29 6.26 1.39 16.78
N VAL A 30 6.04 0.34 17.59
CA VAL A 30 6.91 0.00 18.72
C VAL A 30 8.22 -0.57 18.21
N ALA A 31 9.36 0.03 18.59
CA ALA A 31 10.68 -0.35 18.06
C ALA A 31 11.01 -1.84 18.26
N GLY A 32 10.62 -2.43 19.37
CA GLY A 32 10.84 -3.86 19.65
C GLY A 32 10.02 -4.83 18.82
N GLU A 33 9.05 -4.34 18.01
CA GLU A 33 8.20 -5.15 17.13
C GLU A 33 8.65 -5.08 15.66
N GLN A 34 9.54 -4.16 15.29
CA GLN A 34 9.89 -3.90 13.89
C GLN A 34 10.50 -5.10 13.19
N ASP A 35 11.40 -5.84 13.84
CA ASP A 35 12.02 -7.05 13.25
C ASP A 35 10.98 -8.14 12.98
N LEU A 36 10.01 -8.31 13.88
CA LEU A 36 8.90 -9.25 13.70
C LEU A 36 8.02 -8.82 12.52
N ILE A 37 7.68 -7.53 12.45
CA ILE A 37 6.89 -6.98 11.35
C ILE A 37 7.62 -7.16 10.01
N LYS A 38 8.92 -6.83 9.94
CA LYS A 38 9.75 -7.06 8.74
C LYS A 38 9.77 -8.53 8.32
N SER A 39 9.88 -9.46 9.28
CA SER A 39 9.81 -10.89 8.99
C SER A 39 8.49 -11.27 8.34
N HIS A 40 7.35 -10.80 8.85
CA HIS A 40 6.04 -11.08 8.26
C HIS A 40 5.85 -10.43 6.88
N ILE A 41 6.37 -9.22 6.67
CA ILE A 41 6.37 -8.58 5.34
C ILE A 41 7.19 -9.42 4.35
N ARG A 42 8.36 -9.89 4.76
CA ARG A 42 9.23 -10.75 3.94
C ARG A 42 8.55 -12.06 3.60
N ASP A 43 7.99 -12.74 4.59
CA ASP A 43 7.26 -14.00 4.40
C ASP A 43 6.09 -13.82 3.42
N PHE A 44 5.37 -12.69 3.51
CA PHE A 44 4.30 -12.35 2.58
C PHE A 44 4.84 -12.22 1.14
N PHE A 45 5.84 -11.39 0.87
CA PHE A 45 6.36 -11.21 -0.48
C PHE A 45 6.98 -12.48 -1.05
N GLU A 46 7.82 -13.18 -0.28
CA GLU A 46 8.44 -14.42 -0.72
C GLU A 46 7.41 -15.52 -0.98
N SER A 47 6.33 -15.59 -0.18
CA SER A 47 5.26 -16.57 -0.40
C SER A 47 4.55 -16.32 -1.73
N PHE A 48 4.36 -15.04 -2.11
CA PHE A 48 3.81 -14.67 -3.41
C PHE A 48 4.74 -15.03 -4.55
N GLN A 49 6.01 -14.67 -4.47
CA GLN A 49 7.00 -15.00 -5.50
C GLN A 49 7.11 -16.51 -5.73
N ARG A 50 7.03 -17.31 -4.66
CA ARG A 50 7.02 -18.78 -4.75
C ARG A 50 5.71 -19.35 -5.31
N SER A 51 4.56 -18.77 -4.94
CA SER A 51 3.25 -19.30 -5.32
C SER A 51 2.85 -18.92 -6.74
N PHE A 52 3.32 -17.78 -7.23
CA PHE A 52 2.97 -17.23 -8.54
C PHE A 52 4.23 -16.84 -9.34
N PRO A 53 5.07 -17.83 -9.72
CA PRO A 53 6.26 -17.56 -10.52
C PRO A 53 5.83 -16.95 -11.88
N GLY A 54 6.49 -15.85 -12.27
CA GLY A 54 6.12 -15.11 -13.48
C GLY A 54 5.10 -13.99 -13.27
N LEU A 55 4.59 -13.80 -12.04
CA LEU A 55 3.80 -12.64 -11.67
C LEU A 55 4.70 -11.62 -10.93
N PRO A 56 5.17 -10.56 -11.60
CA PRO A 56 6.01 -9.56 -10.94
C PRO A 56 5.21 -8.81 -9.87
N LEU A 57 5.86 -8.57 -8.74
CA LEU A 57 5.30 -7.73 -7.68
C LEU A 57 5.74 -6.27 -7.87
N GLN A 58 4.90 -5.36 -7.45
CA GLN A 58 5.20 -3.94 -7.30
C GLN A 58 4.51 -3.44 -6.03
N ILE A 59 5.19 -2.63 -5.23
CA ILE A 59 4.52 -1.94 -4.12
C ILE A 59 4.21 -0.49 -4.48
N ILE A 60 3.11 0.01 -3.91
CA ILE A 60 2.75 1.42 -3.93
C ILE A 60 2.57 1.89 -2.49
N THR A 61 3.28 2.93 -2.09
CA THR A 61 3.36 3.39 -0.70
C THR A 61 3.60 4.89 -0.61
N PRO A 62 3.01 5.60 0.37
CA PRO A 62 3.32 7.00 0.65
C PRO A 62 4.73 7.26 1.19
N LEU A 63 5.48 6.23 1.58
CA LEU A 63 6.78 6.35 2.25
C LEU A 63 6.73 7.15 3.55
N ALA A 64 5.58 7.14 4.23
CA ALA A 64 5.47 7.68 5.56
C ALA A 64 6.35 6.88 6.55
N GLU A 65 6.69 7.50 7.69
CA GLU A 65 7.45 6.83 8.74
C GLU A 65 6.79 5.54 9.21
N GLY A 66 7.56 4.63 9.77
CA GLY A 66 7.06 3.38 10.35
C GLY A 66 6.72 2.33 9.30
N ALA A 67 5.46 1.92 9.21
CA ALA A 67 5.02 0.77 8.43
C ALA A 67 5.40 0.85 6.94
N ASP A 68 5.21 2.01 6.33
CA ASP A 68 5.47 2.22 4.91
C ASP A 68 6.95 2.01 4.57
N ARG A 69 7.84 2.58 5.37
CA ARG A 69 9.29 2.45 5.17
C ARG A 69 9.81 1.07 5.50
N LEU A 70 9.24 0.38 6.51
CA LEU A 70 9.58 -1.02 6.76
C LEU A 70 9.21 -1.91 5.57
N ALA A 71 8.07 -1.67 4.95
CA ALA A 71 7.66 -2.39 3.75
C ALA A 71 8.54 -2.05 2.54
N ALA A 72 8.92 -0.78 2.37
CA ALA A 72 9.83 -0.34 1.32
C ALA A 72 11.22 -0.98 1.47
N GLU A 73 11.76 -1.04 2.69
CA GLU A 73 13.05 -1.69 2.99
C GLU A 73 13.03 -3.17 2.59
N VAL A 74 12.00 -3.92 2.98
CA VAL A 74 11.88 -5.33 2.62
C VAL A 74 11.66 -5.52 1.12
N ALA A 75 10.90 -4.63 0.47
CA ALA A 75 10.70 -4.68 -0.97
C ALA A 75 12.00 -4.44 -1.75
N ASP A 76 12.81 -3.46 -1.34
CA ASP A 76 14.12 -3.16 -1.94
C ASP A 76 15.08 -4.34 -1.79
N GLU A 77 15.18 -4.94 -0.61
CA GLU A 77 15.99 -6.13 -0.35
C GLU A 77 15.60 -7.34 -1.23
N LEU A 78 14.32 -7.45 -1.60
CA LEU A 78 13.80 -8.51 -2.46
C LEU A 78 13.76 -8.12 -3.94
N GLY A 79 14.23 -6.93 -4.30
CA GLY A 79 14.22 -6.41 -5.67
C GLY A 79 12.82 -6.14 -6.21
N ILE A 80 11.85 -5.82 -5.35
CA ILE A 80 10.48 -5.48 -5.72
C ILE A 80 10.42 -3.97 -6.00
N PRO A 81 9.98 -3.53 -7.20
CA PRO A 81 9.85 -2.12 -7.55
C PRO A 81 8.93 -1.35 -6.61
N ILE A 82 9.32 -0.12 -6.29
CA ILE A 82 8.62 0.76 -5.37
C ILE A 82 8.05 1.96 -6.14
N VAL A 83 6.76 2.22 -5.98
CA VAL A 83 6.10 3.46 -6.40
C VAL A 83 5.81 4.31 -5.17
N ALA A 84 6.45 5.46 -5.10
CA ALA A 84 6.19 6.47 -4.08
C ALA A 84 4.94 7.28 -4.47
N LEU A 85 3.83 7.07 -3.79
CA LEU A 85 2.58 7.78 -4.01
C LEU A 85 2.47 8.94 -3.02
N LEU A 86 2.62 10.17 -3.50
CA LEU A 86 2.58 11.36 -2.65
C LEU A 86 1.18 11.98 -2.61
N PRO A 87 0.68 12.38 -1.43
CA PRO A 87 -0.66 12.97 -1.28
C PRO A 87 -0.80 14.32 -1.99
N MET A 88 0.31 15.02 -2.21
CA MET A 88 0.40 16.37 -2.74
C MET A 88 1.79 16.60 -3.35
N PRO A 89 2.07 17.73 -3.99
CA PRO A 89 3.41 18.03 -4.50
C PRO A 89 4.50 17.78 -3.44
N ARG A 90 5.59 17.14 -3.86
CA ARG A 90 6.70 16.72 -2.98
C ARG A 90 7.16 17.83 -2.03
N ALA A 91 7.27 19.07 -2.53
CA ALA A 91 7.73 20.20 -1.72
C ALA A 91 6.84 20.51 -0.50
N LEU A 92 5.56 20.11 -0.53
CA LEU A 92 4.62 20.26 0.59
C LEU A 92 4.57 19.01 1.47
N TYR A 93 4.73 17.83 0.87
CA TYR A 93 4.69 16.58 1.63
C TYR A 93 5.96 16.37 2.46
N GLN A 94 7.11 16.76 1.95
CA GLN A 94 8.38 16.64 2.67
C GLN A 94 8.42 17.43 4.01
N ASP A 95 7.54 18.43 4.17
CA ASP A 95 7.43 19.22 5.41
C ASP A 95 6.88 18.39 6.59
N ASP A 96 6.29 17.21 6.32
CA ASP A 96 5.90 16.24 7.35
C ASP A 96 7.10 15.58 8.05
N PHE A 97 8.28 15.62 7.44
CA PHE A 97 9.47 14.91 7.90
C PHE A 97 10.54 15.88 8.36
N GLN A 98 11.29 15.50 9.39
CA GLN A 98 12.35 16.34 9.93
C GLN A 98 13.62 15.53 10.24
N GLY A 99 14.77 16.19 10.21
CA GLY A 99 16.06 15.59 10.59
C GLY A 99 16.39 14.32 9.80
N GLU A 100 16.65 13.23 10.52
CA GLU A 100 16.98 11.92 9.92
C GLU A 100 15.83 11.36 9.08
N SER A 101 14.58 11.58 9.53
CA SER A 101 13.40 11.10 8.80
C SER A 101 13.25 11.76 7.43
N LEU A 102 13.59 13.04 7.29
CA LEU A 102 13.61 13.70 5.99
C LEU A 102 14.71 13.16 5.08
N GLN A 103 15.90 12.90 5.61
CA GLN A 103 17.01 12.33 4.85
C GLN A 103 16.65 10.93 4.32
N GLU A 104 16.06 10.10 5.16
CA GLU A 104 15.57 8.77 4.78
C GLU A 104 14.48 8.85 3.70
N PHE A 105 13.50 9.77 3.85
CA PHE A 105 12.48 10.02 2.83
C PHE A 105 13.11 10.40 1.49
N GLU A 106 14.10 11.29 1.48
CA GLU A 106 14.81 11.69 0.27
C GLU A 106 15.60 10.57 -0.39
N GLU A 107 16.12 9.62 0.41
CA GLU A 107 16.75 8.40 -0.10
C GLU A 107 15.74 7.50 -0.80
N TRP A 108 14.61 7.23 -0.18
CA TRP A 108 13.54 6.45 -0.78
C TRP A 108 13.00 7.08 -2.06
N MET A 109 12.88 8.42 -2.11
CA MET A 109 12.47 9.14 -3.32
C MET A 109 13.43 8.96 -4.51
N ARG A 110 14.71 8.67 -4.25
CA ARG A 110 15.69 8.37 -5.32
C ARG A 110 15.60 6.93 -5.83
N LEU A 111 15.10 6.02 -5.01
CA LEU A 111 14.97 4.59 -5.30
C LEU A 111 13.60 4.20 -5.88
N SER A 112 12.66 5.13 -5.91
CA SER A 112 11.27 4.88 -6.27
C SER A 112 10.86 5.58 -7.56
N GLU A 113 9.89 5.01 -8.27
CA GLU A 113 9.06 5.76 -9.21
C GLU A 113 8.13 6.68 -8.43
N ILE A 114 7.93 7.93 -8.89
CA ILE A 114 7.17 8.93 -8.13
C ILE A 114 5.86 9.25 -8.81
N VAL A 115 4.77 9.15 -8.05
CA VAL A 115 3.43 9.62 -8.44
C VAL A 115 2.98 10.68 -7.46
N GLU A 116 2.81 11.92 -7.91
CA GLU A 116 2.29 13.03 -7.11
C GLU A 116 0.81 13.24 -7.42
N LEU A 117 -0.04 13.17 -6.41
CA LEU A 117 -1.45 13.47 -6.57
C LEU A 117 -1.65 14.99 -6.74
N GLN A 118 -2.61 15.34 -7.60
CA GLN A 118 -3.03 16.72 -7.76
C GLN A 118 -3.78 17.19 -6.51
N LEU A 119 -3.68 18.48 -6.21
CA LEU A 119 -4.51 19.06 -5.16
C LEU A 119 -5.99 18.95 -5.54
N LEU A 120 -6.85 18.75 -4.54
CA LEU A 120 -8.29 18.70 -4.75
C LEU A 120 -8.82 19.97 -5.42
N PRO A 121 -9.87 19.88 -6.26
CA PRO A 121 -10.44 21.04 -6.91
C PRO A 121 -10.81 22.17 -5.92
N GLY A 122 -10.34 23.37 -6.19
CA GLY A 122 -10.58 24.53 -5.32
C GLY A 122 -9.58 24.68 -4.17
N THR A 123 -8.63 23.76 -4.02
CA THR A 123 -7.59 23.82 -2.99
C THR A 123 -6.29 24.39 -3.57
N GLY A 124 -5.74 25.40 -2.94
CA GLY A 124 -4.44 25.97 -3.27
C GLY A 124 -3.31 25.41 -2.40
N LYS A 125 -2.05 25.66 -2.81
CA LYS A 125 -0.88 25.22 -2.04
C LYS A 125 -0.88 25.75 -0.60
N GLY A 126 -1.38 26.98 -0.38
CA GLY A 126 -1.48 27.59 0.94
C GLY A 126 -2.47 26.87 1.87
N ASP A 127 -3.51 26.26 1.32
CA ASP A 127 -4.55 25.58 2.11
C ASP A 127 -4.08 24.22 2.67
N VAL A 128 -3.06 23.64 2.07
CA VAL A 128 -2.47 22.34 2.47
C VAL A 128 -1.06 22.49 3.06
N ALA A 129 -0.53 23.72 3.17
CA ALA A 129 0.80 23.96 3.72
C ALA A 129 0.88 23.65 5.23
N GLU A 130 -0.20 23.92 5.94
CA GLU A 130 -0.32 23.70 7.38
C GLU A 130 -1.32 22.58 7.69
N PRO A 131 -1.21 21.90 8.85
CA PRO A 131 -2.22 20.95 9.31
C PRO A 131 -3.62 21.57 9.34
N GLY A 132 -4.62 20.83 8.86
CA GLY A 132 -6.01 21.29 8.79
C GLY A 132 -6.86 20.47 7.84
N GLU A 133 -8.16 20.78 7.79
CA GLU A 133 -9.17 20.02 7.05
C GLU A 133 -8.79 19.75 5.58
N GLN A 134 -8.27 20.76 4.88
CA GLN A 134 -7.90 20.60 3.46
C GLN A 134 -6.72 19.65 3.28
N ARG A 135 -5.74 19.69 4.20
CA ARG A 135 -4.64 18.74 4.22
C ARG A 135 -5.11 17.32 4.56
N ASP A 136 -6.03 17.18 5.52
CA ASP A 136 -6.63 15.90 5.89
C ASP A 136 -7.42 15.28 4.73
N LEU A 137 -8.17 16.09 3.97
CA LEU A 137 -8.86 15.65 2.75
C LEU A 137 -7.87 15.18 1.67
N GLN A 138 -6.71 15.81 1.56
CA GLN A 138 -5.66 15.39 0.64
C GLN A 138 -5.07 14.01 1.03
N TYR A 139 -4.92 13.73 2.34
CA TYR A 139 -4.56 12.38 2.80
C TYR A 139 -5.68 11.36 2.60
N ALA A 140 -6.95 11.77 2.71
CA ALA A 140 -8.06 10.89 2.39
C ALA A 140 -8.08 10.55 0.90
N GLN A 141 -7.78 11.51 0.00
CA GLN A 141 -7.60 11.27 -1.43
C GLN A 141 -6.46 10.27 -1.70
N LEU A 142 -5.33 10.41 -1.01
CA LEU A 142 -4.22 9.46 -1.09
C LEU A 142 -4.68 8.05 -0.74
N GLY A 143 -5.38 7.90 0.40
CA GLY A 143 -5.89 6.60 0.84
C GLY A 143 -6.87 5.97 -0.15
N ALA A 144 -7.75 6.79 -0.72
CA ALA A 144 -8.67 6.37 -1.78
C ALA A 144 -7.94 5.92 -3.05
N TYR A 145 -6.95 6.68 -3.48
CA TYR A 145 -6.14 6.33 -4.66
C TYR A 145 -5.35 5.03 -4.42
N LEU A 146 -4.71 4.91 -3.25
CA LEU A 146 -3.98 3.70 -2.86
C LEU A 146 -4.90 2.47 -2.89
N ALA A 147 -6.08 2.57 -2.26
CA ALA A 147 -7.06 1.50 -2.24
C ALA A 147 -7.51 1.08 -3.64
N ALA A 148 -7.84 2.04 -4.50
CA ALA A 148 -8.34 1.79 -5.86
C ALA A 148 -7.28 1.23 -6.83
N HIS A 149 -5.98 1.40 -6.55
CA HIS A 149 -4.89 0.97 -7.44
C HIS A 149 -4.12 -0.23 -6.88
N SER A 150 -4.63 -0.90 -5.86
CA SER A 150 -3.99 -2.05 -5.22
C SER A 150 -4.82 -3.31 -5.42
N HIS A 151 -4.18 -4.39 -5.87
CA HIS A 151 -4.81 -5.72 -5.90
C HIS A 151 -4.87 -6.35 -4.50
N ILE A 152 -3.93 -5.98 -3.64
CA ILE A 152 -3.86 -6.37 -2.24
C ILE A 152 -3.44 -5.15 -1.44
N LEU A 153 -4.09 -4.92 -0.31
CA LEU A 153 -3.64 -3.95 0.67
C LEU A 153 -2.87 -4.64 1.78
N LEU A 154 -1.57 -4.35 1.91
CA LEU A 154 -0.75 -4.75 3.05
C LEU A 154 -0.96 -3.72 4.17
N ALA A 155 -1.67 -4.11 5.22
CA ALA A 155 -2.01 -3.25 6.35
C ALA A 155 -1.24 -3.63 7.62
N ILE A 156 -0.33 -2.77 8.08
CA ILE A 156 0.37 -2.93 9.37
C ILE A 156 -0.39 -2.08 10.39
N TRP A 157 -1.27 -2.73 11.16
CA TRP A 157 -2.33 -2.02 11.85
C TRP A 157 -2.68 -2.67 13.21
N ASP A 158 -3.14 -1.85 14.16
CA ASP A 158 -3.55 -2.29 15.50
C ASP A 158 -5.01 -2.84 15.56
N GLY A 159 -5.72 -2.84 14.44
CA GLY A 159 -7.10 -3.33 14.33
C GLY A 159 -8.15 -2.35 14.84
N LYS A 160 -7.78 -1.20 15.39
CA LYS A 160 -8.73 -0.23 15.96
C LYS A 160 -9.32 0.67 14.88
N ILE A 161 -10.65 0.76 14.86
CA ILE A 161 -11.35 1.66 13.95
C ILE A 161 -11.13 3.11 14.43
N SER A 162 -10.76 3.98 13.49
CA SER A 162 -10.55 5.40 13.71
C SER A 162 -11.27 6.19 12.63
N MET A 163 -11.83 7.34 13.00
CA MET A 163 -12.49 8.26 12.07
C MET A 163 -11.53 9.31 11.48
N ALA A 164 -10.22 9.19 11.74
CA ALA A 164 -9.22 10.12 11.21
C ALA A 164 -9.12 10.00 9.68
N PRO A 165 -9.39 11.08 8.92
CA PRO A 165 -9.28 11.06 7.46
C PRO A 165 -7.88 10.64 7.02
N GLY A 166 -7.78 9.73 6.04
CA GLY A 166 -6.49 9.24 5.52
C GLY A 166 -5.69 8.32 6.45
N GLY A 167 -6.20 8.01 7.67
CA GLY A 167 -5.56 7.06 8.57
C GLY A 167 -5.69 5.61 8.10
N THR A 168 -4.86 4.70 8.63
CA THR A 168 -4.80 3.28 8.23
C THR A 168 -6.17 2.60 8.25
N SER A 169 -6.95 2.79 9.31
CA SER A 169 -8.33 2.28 9.41
C SER A 169 -9.21 2.75 8.24
N HIS A 170 -9.08 4.02 7.85
CA HIS A 170 -9.85 4.61 6.76
C HIS A 170 -9.45 4.02 5.40
N VAL A 171 -8.15 3.81 5.16
CA VAL A 171 -7.65 3.18 3.94
C VAL A 171 -8.13 1.72 3.82
N VAL A 172 -8.09 0.96 4.92
CA VAL A 172 -8.63 -0.40 4.97
C VAL A 172 -10.13 -0.42 4.65
N GLN A 173 -10.90 0.51 5.22
CA GLN A 173 -12.33 0.64 4.91
C GLN A 173 -12.58 1.02 3.44
N PHE A 174 -11.79 1.92 2.88
CA PHE A 174 -11.88 2.26 1.47
C PHE A 174 -11.63 1.05 0.57
N HIS A 175 -10.63 0.25 0.89
CA HIS A 175 -10.30 -0.94 0.10
C HIS A 175 -11.37 -2.03 0.21
N GLN A 176 -12.07 -2.11 1.34
CA GLN A 176 -13.10 -3.13 1.57
C GLN A 176 -14.52 -2.70 1.18
N HIS A 177 -14.85 -1.42 1.20
CA HIS A 177 -16.24 -0.96 1.13
C HIS A 177 -16.53 0.13 0.10
N ASP A 178 -15.68 0.30 -0.92
CA ASP A 178 -15.78 1.37 -1.90
C ASP A 178 -15.79 2.80 -1.34
N VAL A 179 -14.83 3.56 -1.80
CA VAL A 179 -14.56 4.95 -1.40
C VAL A 179 -15.74 5.89 -1.62
N ILE A 180 -16.59 5.58 -2.58
CA ILE A 180 -17.65 6.47 -3.08
C ILE A 180 -18.68 6.78 -2.00
N ASP A 181 -18.99 5.83 -1.13
CA ASP A 181 -19.98 6.02 -0.07
C ASP A 181 -19.47 6.91 1.09
N LEU A 182 -18.18 6.97 1.32
CA LEU A 182 -17.58 7.74 2.43
C LEU A 182 -17.22 9.18 2.04
N ILE A 183 -16.87 9.43 0.79
CA ILE A 183 -16.59 10.79 0.27
C ILE A 183 -17.89 11.44 -0.28
N ALA A 184 -18.83 10.68 -0.80
CA ALA A 184 -20.02 11.16 -1.48
C ALA A 184 -21.19 11.56 -0.57
N ALA A 185 -21.02 11.61 0.75
CA ALA A 185 -22.01 12.23 1.61
C ALA A 185 -22.30 13.72 1.24
N GLY A 186 -21.61 14.26 0.23
CA GLY A 186 -21.78 15.62 -0.26
C GLY A 186 -21.75 15.87 -1.76
N GLN A 187 -21.35 14.93 -2.63
CA GLN A 187 -21.23 15.21 -4.06
C GLN A 187 -21.56 14.01 -4.96
N HIS A 188 -22.49 14.21 -5.86
CA HIS A 188 -22.90 13.42 -7.04
C HIS A 188 -22.25 12.04 -7.26
N ARG A 189 -23.06 10.99 -7.12
CA ARG A 189 -22.78 9.65 -7.63
C ARG A 189 -22.35 9.71 -9.09
N SER A 190 -21.19 9.18 -9.40
CA SER A 190 -20.84 8.86 -10.77
C SER A 190 -21.85 7.82 -11.30
N PRO A 191 -22.41 8.00 -12.51
CA PRO A 191 -23.37 7.03 -13.06
C PRO A 191 -22.69 5.74 -13.58
N ILE A 192 -21.41 5.56 -13.32
CA ILE A 192 -20.67 4.35 -13.67
C ILE A 192 -20.57 3.51 -12.41
N ASP A 193 -21.50 2.59 -12.27
CA ASP A 193 -21.39 1.45 -11.39
C ASP A 193 -20.28 0.55 -11.98
N PHE A 194 -19.04 0.77 -11.58
CA PHE A 194 -17.99 -0.16 -11.94
C PHE A 194 -18.34 -1.49 -11.30
N ALA A 195 -18.41 -2.51 -12.14
CA ALA A 195 -18.58 -3.90 -11.76
C ALA A 195 -17.84 -4.21 -10.46
N GLU A 196 -18.49 -4.99 -9.61
CA GLU A 196 -18.04 -5.46 -8.30
C GLU A 196 -16.50 -5.50 -8.22
N ASP A 197 -15.93 -4.58 -7.42
CA ASP A 197 -14.50 -4.42 -7.32
C ASP A 197 -13.91 -5.70 -6.72
N GLU A 198 -13.14 -6.43 -7.53
CA GLU A 198 -12.58 -7.72 -7.16
C GLU A 198 -11.41 -7.60 -6.17
N SER A 199 -10.99 -6.38 -5.80
CA SER A 199 -9.80 -6.14 -5.00
C SER A 199 -10.09 -5.65 -3.58
N ASP A 200 -10.91 -6.38 -2.82
CA ASP A 200 -11.17 -6.12 -1.41
C ASP A 200 -10.21 -6.85 -0.46
N LEU A 201 -9.12 -7.43 -0.98
CA LEU A 201 -8.22 -8.31 -0.24
C LEU A 201 -7.19 -7.54 0.57
N VAL A 202 -7.21 -7.68 1.88
CA VAL A 202 -6.24 -7.09 2.80
C VAL A 202 -5.40 -8.17 3.45
N TYR A 203 -4.07 -8.00 3.46
CA TYR A 203 -3.19 -8.78 4.32
C TYR A 203 -2.83 -7.94 5.54
N HIS A 204 -3.35 -8.34 6.69
CA HIS A 204 -3.22 -7.62 7.96
C HIS A 204 -2.09 -8.22 8.78
N ILE A 205 -1.10 -7.41 9.14
CA ILE A 205 -0.07 -7.69 10.14
C ILE A 205 -0.41 -6.88 11.39
N VAL A 206 -0.67 -7.55 12.50
CA VAL A 206 -1.07 -6.92 13.75
C VAL A 206 0.15 -6.32 14.46
N CYS A 207 0.08 -5.04 14.82
CA CYS A 207 1.13 -4.33 15.54
C CYS A 207 0.56 -3.53 16.72
N SER A 208 1.44 -3.13 17.64
CA SER A 208 1.17 -2.11 18.64
C SER A 208 1.55 -0.72 18.15
N ARG A 209 1.08 0.30 18.86
CA ARG A 209 1.45 1.68 18.65
C ARG A 209 2.18 2.26 19.86
N ARG A 210 3.22 3.02 19.62
CA ARG A 210 3.99 3.66 20.70
C ARG A 210 3.14 4.61 21.53
N GLU A 211 2.27 5.40 20.87
CA GLU A 211 1.45 6.41 21.54
C GLU A 211 0.05 5.90 21.95
N HIS A 212 -0.45 4.85 21.29
CA HIS A 212 -1.82 4.35 21.46
C HIS A 212 -1.90 2.94 22.05
N GLY A 213 -0.75 2.35 22.38
CA GLY A 213 -0.64 1.08 23.12
C GLY A 213 -0.92 -0.16 22.27
N LEU A 214 -1.39 -1.21 22.96
CA LEU A 214 -1.64 -2.54 22.41
C LEU A 214 -2.72 -2.54 21.33
N PRO A 215 -2.73 -3.55 20.43
CA PRO A 215 -3.79 -3.72 19.45
C PRO A 215 -5.17 -3.94 20.09
N GLN A 216 -6.21 -4.07 19.24
CA GLN A 216 -7.56 -4.42 19.69
C GLN A 216 -7.54 -5.72 20.52
N GLU A 217 -8.34 -5.81 21.59
CA GLU A 217 -8.31 -6.92 22.58
C GLU A 217 -8.36 -8.34 21.99
N SER A 218 -8.98 -8.51 20.82
CA SER A 218 -9.08 -9.80 20.13
C SER A 218 -7.88 -10.17 19.27
N LEU A 219 -6.85 -9.30 19.19
CA LEU A 219 -5.69 -9.42 18.33
C LEU A 219 -4.41 -9.51 19.17
N GLN A 220 -3.43 -10.27 18.68
CA GLN A 220 -2.11 -10.35 19.27
C GLN A 220 -1.06 -9.78 18.31
N VAL A 221 -0.07 -9.09 18.85
CA VAL A 221 1.06 -8.57 18.06
C VAL A 221 1.74 -9.71 17.30
N GLY A 222 1.96 -9.50 16.01
CA GLY A 222 2.55 -10.49 15.11
C GLY A 222 1.55 -11.49 14.52
N ASP A 223 0.27 -11.45 14.92
CA ASP A 223 -0.73 -12.21 14.18
C ASP A 223 -0.86 -11.69 12.74
N THR A 224 -1.11 -12.58 11.80
CA THR A 224 -1.37 -12.23 10.40
C THR A 224 -2.68 -12.83 9.91
N TYR A 225 -3.42 -12.04 9.14
CA TYR A 225 -4.73 -12.43 8.63
C TYR A 225 -4.96 -11.92 7.22
N TRP A 226 -5.76 -12.68 6.46
CA TRP A 226 -6.42 -12.19 5.27
C TRP A 226 -7.80 -11.67 5.64
N LEU A 227 -8.12 -10.44 5.27
CA LEU A 227 -9.44 -9.83 5.46
C LEU A 227 -10.09 -9.62 4.11
N THR A 228 -11.40 -9.83 4.06
CA THR A 228 -12.23 -9.65 2.86
C THR A 228 -13.58 -9.05 3.24
N ARG A 229 -14.34 -8.64 2.26
CA ARG A 229 -15.75 -8.19 2.37
C ARG A 229 -16.75 -9.32 2.58
N ASP A 230 -16.29 -10.57 2.65
CA ASP A 230 -17.19 -11.73 2.82
C ASP A 230 -17.85 -11.69 4.20
N ASP A 231 -19.18 -11.57 4.24
CA ASP A 231 -19.96 -11.53 5.49
C ASP A 231 -19.89 -12.83 6.28
N VAL A 232 -19.57 -13.96 5.62
CA VAL A 232 -19.50 -15.29 6.24
C VAL A 232 -18.10 -15.58 6.80
N THR A 233 -17.06 -15.20 6.06
CA THR A 233 -15.65 -15.43 6.43
C THR A 233 -14.80 -14.17 6.23
N PRO A 234 -15.07 -13.09 6.98
CA PRO A 234 -14.38 -11.82 6.77
C PRO A 234 -12.90 -11.87 7.13
N LYS A 235 -12.46 -12.89 7.88
CA LYS A 235 -11.09 -13.04 8.38
C LYS A 235 -10.64 -14.51 8.27
N THR A 236 -9.52 -14.75 7.57
CA THR A 236 -8.95 -16.10 7.38
C THR A 236 -7.44 -16.09 7.58
N LEU A 237 -6.87 -17.27 7.92
CA LEU A 237 -5.41 -17.45 8.02
C LEU A 237 -4.78 -17.70 6.63
N GLU A 238 -5.53 -18.26 5.71
CA GLU A 238 -5.09 -18.53 4.35
C GLU A 238 -5.78 -17.61 3.35
N MET A 239 -5.08 -17.29 2.26
CA MET A 239 -5.66 -16.53 1.17
C MET A 239 -6.88 -17.27 0.59
N PRO A 240 -8.03 -16.61 0.47
CA PRO A 240 -9.22 -17.23 -0.11
C PRO A 240 -8.98 -17.69 -1.55
N VAL A 241 -9.54 -18.84 -1.90
CA VAL A 241 -9.30 -19.53 -3.18
C VAL A 241 -9.61 -18.65 -4.40
N ARG A 242 -10.64 -17.79 -4.32
CA ARG A 242 -11.04 -16.90 -5.42
C ARG A 242 -9.90 -16.00 -5.88
N TYR A 243 -9.12 -15.41 -4.95
CA TYR A 243 -7.98 -14.54 -5.30
C TYR A 243 -6.80 -15.34 -5.83
N ARG A 244 -6.55 -16.52 -5.26
CA ARG A 244 -5.50 -17.42 -5.77
C ARG A 244 -5.72 -17.76 -7.24
N VAL A 245 -6.97 -18.01 -7.65
CA VAL A 245 -7.32 -18.28 -9.05
C VAL A 245 -7.06 -17.05 -9.92
N VAL A 246 -7.40 -15.85 -9.46
CA VAL A 246 -7.14 -14.60 -10.21
C VAL A 246 -5.63 -14.39 -10.42
N PHE A 247 -4.84 -14.49 -9.35
CA PHE A 247 -3.38 -14.30 -9.41
C PHE A 247 -2.68 -15.37 -10.26
N GLN A 248 -3.18 -16.61 -10.22
CA GLN A 248 -2.69 -17.67 -11.10
C GLN A 248 -2.94 -17.32 -12.58
N ARG A 249 -4.10 -16.80 -12.91
CA ARG A 249 -4.42 -16.37 -14.30
C ARG A 249 -3.59 -15.18 -14.74
N MET A 250 -3.31 -14.24 -13.85
CA MET A 250 -2.38 -13.12 -14.14
C MET A 250 -0.97 -13.64 -14.45
N ALA A 251 -0.48 -14.61 -13.68
CA ALA A 251 0.83 -15.24 -13.92
C ALA A 251 0.85 -15.98 -15.27
N GLU A 252 -0.19 -16.73 -15.60
CA GLU A 252 -0.34 -17.42 -16.89
C GLU A 252 -0.36 -16.43 -18.05
N PHE A 253 -1.11 -15.34 -17.95
CA PHE A 253 -1.15 -14.27 -18.95
C PHE A 253 0.24 -13.66 -19.19
N ASN A 254 0.98 -13.38 -18.13
CA ASN A 254 2.35 -12.87 -18.23
C ASN A 254 3.31 -13.87 -18.89
N ALA A 255 3.13 -15.16 -18.63
CA ALA A 255 3.92 -16.21 -19.27
C ALA A 255 3.67 -16.27 -20.78
N ASP A 256 2.41 -16.10 -21.20
CA ASP A 256 2.04 -16.06 -22.64
C ASP A 256 2.66 -14.85 -23.35
N LEU A 257 2.73 -13.68 -22.68
CA LEU A 257 3.34 -12.47 -23.22
C LEU A 257 4.85 -12.59 -23.43
N THR A 258 5.51 -13.43 -22.64
CA THR A 258 6.97 -13.62 -22.68
C THR A 258 7.40 -14.82 -23.54
N SER A 259 6.45 -15.64 -23.94
CA SER A 259 6.73 -16.76 -24.85
C SER A 259 7.10 -16.22 -26.24
N PRO A 260 8.19 -16.68 -26.86
CA PRO A 260 8.50 -16.29 -28.24
C PRO A 260 7.34 -16.74 -29.13
N ALA A 261 6.81 -15.80 -29.95
CA ALA A 261 5.83 -16.13 -30.95
C ALA A 261 6.37 -17.31 -31.81
N GLU A 262 5.68 -18.43 -31.79
CA GLU A 262 5.98 -19.53 -32.72
C GLU A 262 5.86 -18.96 -34.14
N THR A 263 7.00 -18.77 -34.79
CA THR A 263 7.07 -18.36 -36.19
C THR A 263 6.51 -19.49 -37.02
N GLN A 264 5.25 -19.36 -37.42
CA GLN A 264 4.67 -20.20 -38.51
C GLN A 264 5.16 -19.76 -39.86
#